data_23fff378e80ea75f6cc5f7f831fb185d
#
_entry.id   23fff378e80ea75f6cc5f7f831fb185d
#
_cell.length_a   1.000
_cell.length_b   1.000
_cell.length_c   1.000
_cell.angle_alpha   90.00
_cell.angle_beta   90.00
_cell.angle_gamma   90.00
#
_symmetry.space_group_name_H-M   'P 1'
#
loop_
_entity.id
_entity.type
_entity.pdbx_description
1 polymer ?
#
loop_
_entity_poly.entity_id
_entity_poly.type
_entity_poly.pdbx_seq_one_letter_code
_entity_poly.pdbx_strand_id
1 'polypeptide(L)'
;MKKVFVLATLAIMMMACGGGGNKPYDAKKVNDLTGRMFSLTAADYPEVVKQADGILTYFEQNFPAEELREKGHGLVTDGLFGKDTELFKQMNQLSNVLYGMEDQMDAATLEAYKKYQEHQEKVFGY
;
A
#
# COMPACT_ATOMS: atom_id res chain seq x y z
N MET A 1 -2.52 22.41 -13.03
CA MET A 1 -2.47 21.90 -12.90
C MET A 1 -3.10 21.46 -12.89
N LYS A 2 -3.44 21.63 -12.82
CA LYS A 2 -3.94 21.23 -12.65
C LYS A 2 -4.41 20.50 -13.09
N LYS A 3 -4.62 20.13 -13.53
CA LYS A 3 -5.09 19.22 -13.85
C LYS A 3 -5.07 18.11 -13.48
N VAL A 4 -4.69 18.04 -13.30
CA VAL A 4 -4.37 17.12 -12.73
C VAL A 4 -5.24 16.49 -11.87
N PHE A 5 -5.87 17.03 -11.12
CA PHE A 5 -6.68 16.47 -10.25
C PHE A 5 -7.84 15.82 -10.78
N VAL A 6 -8.10 16.04 -11.91
CA VAL A 6 -9.21 15.46 -12.50
C VAL A 6 -9.03 14.03 -12.66
N LEU A 7 -7.86 13.61 -12.93
CA LEU A 7 -7.58 12.31 -13.01
C LEU A 7 -7.90 11.59 -11.82
N ALA A 8 -7.56 12.06 -10.74
CA ALA A 8 -7.81 11.39 -9.49
C ALA A 8 -9.26 11.14 -9.30
N THR A 9 -10.04 12.04 -9.67
CA THR A 9 -11.45 11.91 -9.51
C THR A 9 -11.98 10.76 -10.28
N LEU A 10 -11.48 10.61 -11.46
CA LEU A 10 -11.94 9.56 -12.28
C LEU A 10 -11.65 8.24 -11.65
N ALA A 11 -10.49 8.08 -11.12
CA ALA A 11 -10.13 6.84 -10.51
C ALA A 11 -11.09 6.45 -9.43
N ILE A 12 -11.50 7.39 -8.68
CA ILE A 12 -12.42 7.14 -7.63
C ILE A 12 -13.70 6.62 -8.13
N MET A 13 -14.16 7.14 -9.20
CA MET A 13 -15.39 6.72 -9.72
C MET A 13 -15.35 5.30 -10.11
N MET A 14 -14.28 4.84 -10.64
CA MET A 14 -14.23 3.51 -11.03
C MET A 14 -14.39 2.58 -9.87
N MET A 15 -13.85 2.94 -8.77
CA MET A 15 -14.01 2.09 -7.63
C MET A 15 -15.43 2.01 -7.22
N ALA A 16 -16.10 3.09 -7.29
CA ALA A 16 -17.48 3.09 -6.91
C ALA A 16 -18.27 2.19 -7.81
N CYS A 17 -17.93 2.18 -9.05
CA CYS A 17 -18.67 1.40 -9.96
C CYS A 17 -18.57 -0.04 -9.69
N GLY A 18 -17.49 -0.49 -9.19
CA GLY A 18 -17.30 -1.87 -8.96
C GLY A 18 -18.16 -2.43 -7.89
N GLY A 19 -18.78 -1.61 -7.16
CA GLY A 19 -19.63 -2.10 -6.13
C GLY A 19 -18.87 -2.61 -4.95
N GLY A 20 -19.52 -3.34 -4.14
CA GLY A 20 -19.02 -3.71 -2.87
C GLY A 20 -17.76 -4.48 -2.82
N GLY A 21 -17.26 -4.93 -3.82
CA GLY A 21 -16.07 -5.69 -3.76
C GLY A 21 -14.82 -4.96 -4.12
N ASN A 22 -14.96 -3.75 -4.52
CA ASN A 22 -13.82 -3.04 -5.01
C ASN A 22 -12.93 -2.52 -3.93
N LYS A 23 -11.68 -2.91 -3.98
CA LYS A 23 -10.68 -2.44 -3.05
C LYS A 23 -9.51 -1.88 -3.83
N PRO A 24 -8.73 -0.96 -3.25
CA PRO A 24 -7.60 -0.39 -3.96
C PRO A 24 -6.42 -1.35 -4.05
N TYR A 25 -6.54 -2.55 -3.52
CA TYR A 25 -5.51 -3.57 -3.64
C TYR A 25 -6.16 -4.88 -4.06
N ASP A 26 -5.34 -5.84 -4.51
CA ASP A 26 -5.84 -7.15 -4.93
C ASP A 26 -5.45 -8.17 -3.86
N ALA A 27 -6.43 -8.66 -3.12
CA ALA A 27 -6.15 -9.56 -2.01
C ALA A 27 -5.41 -10.83 -2.44
N LYS A 28 -5.72 -11.35 -3.62
CA LYS A 28 -5.05 -12.56 -4.08
C LYS A 28 -3.59 -12.29 -4.36
N LYS A 29 -3.30 -11.14 -4.96
CA LYS A 29 -1.91 -10.79 -5.24
C LYS A 29 -1.15 -10.49 -3.97
N VAL A 30 -1.79 -9.83 -3.00
CA VAL A 30 -1.15 -9.56 -1.73
C VAL A 30 -0.78 -10.88 -1.06
N ASN A 31 -1.72 -11.83 -1.02
CA ASN A 31 -1.45 -13.12 -0.39
C ASN A 31 -0.36 -13.89 -1.13
N ASP A 32 -0.34 -13.81 -2.45
CA ASP A 32 0.69 -14.49 -3.22
C ASP A 32 2.06 -13.87 -2.94
N LEU A 33 2.15 -12.56 -2.99
CA LEU A 33 3.42 -11.88 -2.79
C LEU A 33 3.97 -12.10 -1.38
N THR A 34 3.12 -12.00 -0.37
CA THR A 34 3.59 -12.21 0.99
C THR A 34 3.92 -13.68 1.24
N GLY A 35 3.21 -14.58 0.58
CA GLY A 35 3.46 -16.01 0.75
C GLY A 35 4.79 -16.46 0.16
N ARG A 36 5.32 -15.73 -0.81
CA ARG A 36 6.61 -16.08 -1.40
C ARG A 36 7.60 -14.93 -1.30
N MET A 37 7.48 -14.13 -0.25
CA MET A 37 8.25 -12.89 -0.17
C MET A 37 9.76 -13.09 -0.14
N PHE A 38 10.23 -14.26 0.28
CA PHE A 38 11.65 -14.51 0.29
C PHE A 38 12.21 -14.93 -1.07
N SER A 39 11.33 -15.15 -2.04
CA SER A 39 11.77 -15.54 -3.37
C SER A 39 11.40 -14.50 -4.44
N LEU A 40 10.97 -13.32 -4.03
CA LEU A 40 10.64 -12.28 -4.98
C LEU A 40 11.89 -11.72 -5.63
N THR A 41 11.75 -11.29 -6.87
CA THR A 41 12.87 -10.74 -7.62
C THR A 41 12.51 -9.35 -8.13
N ALA A 42 13.45 -8.69 -8.78
CA ALA A 42 13.21 -7.35 -9.30
C ALA A 42 12.00 -7.30 -10.23
N ALA A 43 11.70 -8.39 -10.93
CA ALA A 43 10.54 -8.42 -11.80
C ALA A 43 9.23 -8.30 -11.03
N ASP A 44 9.25 -8.66 -9.76
CA ASP A 44 8.05 -8.60 -8.93
C ASP A 44 7.85 -7.25 -8.26
N TYR A 45 8.89 -6.43 -8.19
CA TYR A 45 8.84 -5.19 -7.43
C TYR A 45 7.77 -4.20 -7.87
N PRO A 46 7.49 -4.04 -9.18
CA PRO A 46 6.40 -3.14 -9.56
C PRO A 46 5.08 -3.52 -8.94
N GLU A 47 4.79 -4.83 -8.90
CA GLU A 47 3.54 -5.30 -8.31
C GLU A 47 3.56 -5.15 -6.80
N VAL A 48 4.73 -5.37 -6.17
CA VAL A 48 4.85 -5.22 -4.72
C VAL A 48 4.52 -3.78 -4.33
N VAL A 49 5.09 -2.80 -5.04
CA VAL A 49 4.82 -1.40 -4.75
C VAL A 49 3.35 -1.10 -4.95
N LYS A 50 2.77 -1.59 -6.03
CA LYS A 50 1.38 -1.31 -6.34
C LYS A 50 0.46 -1.84 -5.25
N GLN A 51 0.69 -3.06 -4.80
CA GLN A 51 -0.19 -3.64 -3.79
C GLN A 51 0.03 -3.00 -2.43
N ALA A 52 1.27 -2.68 -2.08
CA ALA A 52 1.54 -2.03 -0.81
C ALA A 52 0.86 -0.66 -0.76
N ASP A 53 0.96 0.11 -1.83
CA ASP A 53 0.32 1.42 -1.89
C ASP A 53 -1.20 1.27 -1.88
N GLY A 54 -1.71 0.24 -2.52
CA GLY A 54 -3.15 -0.02 -2.50
C GLY A 54 -3.66 -0.32 -1.10
N ILE A 55 -2.91 -1.09 -0.33
CA ILE A 55 -3.28 -1.38 1.05
C ILE A 55 -3.26 -0.09 1.87
N LEU A 56 -2.24 0.74 1.64
CA LEU A 56 -2.14 2.00 2.35
C LEU A 56 -3.36 2.88 2.05
N THR A 57 -3.79 2.92 0.80
CA THR A 57 -4.97 3.67 0.41
C THR A 57 -6.21 3.11 1.10
N TYR A 58 -6.30 1.81 1.21
CA TYR A 58 -7.42 1.18 1.89
C TYR A 58 -7.50 1.65 3.35
N PHE A 59 -6.36 1.67 4.04
CA PHE A 59 -6.36 2.12 5.42
C PHE A 59 -6.73 3.60 5.52
N GLU A 60 -6.23 4.39 4.58
CA GLU A 60 -6.54 5.81 4.56
C GLU A 60 -8.04 6.04 4.38
N GLN A 61 -8.70 5.20 3.61
CA GLN A 61 -10.13 5.33 3.35
C GLN A 61 -11.01 4.81 4.48
N ASN A 62 -10.50 3.90 5.26
CA ASN A 62 -11.32 3.17 6.22
C ASN A 62 -11.05 3.48 7.69
N PHE A 63 -10.03 4.26 7.98
CA PHE A 63 -9.69 4.61 9.35
C PHE A 63 -9.43 6.11 9.47
N PRO A 64 -9.76 6.73 10.61
CA PRO A 64 -9.49 8.15 10.80
C PRO A 64 -7.99 8.42 10.78
N ALA A 65 -7.62 9.58 10.26
CA ALA A 65 -6.22 9.93 10.15
C ALA A 65 -5.50 9.90 11.49
N GLU A 66 -6.15 10.35 12.53
CA GLU A 66 -5.55 10.36 13.84
C GLU A 66 -5.22 8.96 14.33
N GLU A 67 -6.13 8.04 14.09
CA GLU A 67 -5.96 6.67 14.50
C GLU A 67 -4.78 6.04 13.77
N LEU A 68 -4.66 6.32 12.48
CA LEU A 68 -3.58 5.76 11.69
C LEU A 68 -2.23 6.29 12.18
N ARG A 69 -2.16 7.58 12.50
CA ARG A 69 -0.91 8.13 12.98
C ARG A 69 -0.52 7.58 14.32
N GLU A 70 -1.51 7.36 15.16
CA GLU A 70 -1.23 6.84 16.50
C GLU A 70 -0.80 5.38 16.45
N LYS A 71 -1.53 4.56 15.71
CA LYS A 71 -1.28 3.12 15.70
C LYS A 71 -0.14 2.71 14.78
N GLY A 72 0.12 3.51 13.76
CA GLY A 72 1.13 3.16 12.78
C GLY A 72 2.54 3.20 13.31
N HIS A 73 2.76 3.90 14.41
CA HIS A 73 4.10 4.04 14.96
C HIS A 73 4.48 2.92 15.90
N GLY A 74 3.52 2.16 16.35
CA GLY A 74 3.81 1.12 17.33
C GLY A 74 4.11 -0.19 16.69
N LEU A 75 4.41 -1.17 17.53
CA LEU A 75 4.57 -2.51 17.05
C LEU A 75 3.21 -3.05 16.66
N VAL A 76 3.19 -3.85 15.61
CA VAL A 76 1.94 -4.44 15.20
C VAL A 76 1.59 -5.54 16.18
N THR A 77 0.43 -5.43 16.81
CA THR A 77 -0.02 -6.42 17.75
C THR A 77 -1.36 -6.97 17.28
N ASP A 78 -1.74 -8.10 17.82
CA ASP A 78 -2.99 -8.71 17.43
C ASP A 78 -4.14 -7.77 17.75
N GLY A 79 -5.00 -7.59 16.76
CA GLY A 79 -6.17 -6.75 16.95
C GLY A 79 -5.95 -5.27 16.82
N LEU A 80 -4.74 -4.84 16.47
CA LEU A 80 -4.42 -3.43 16.38
C LEU A 80 -5.41 -2.66 15.48
N PHE A 81 -5.76 -3.23 14.36
CA PHE A 81 -6.72 -2.66 13.44
C PHE A 81 -7.93 -3.59 13.27
N GLY A 82 -8.27 -4.33 14.30
CA GLY A 82 -9.39 -5.25 14.22
C GLY A 82 -9.17 -6.32 13.18
N LYS A 83 -10.15 -6.54 12.34
CA LYS A 83 -10.05 -7.58 11.31
C LYS A 83 -9.02 -7.24 10.24
N ASP A 84 -8.57 -6.01 10.18
CA ASP A 84 -7.61 -5.60 9.18
C ASP A 84 -6.17 -5.63 9.68
N THR A 85 -5.94 -6.16 10.87
CA THR A 85 -4.59 -6.24 11.42
C THR A 85 -3.68 -7.07 10.53
N GLU A 86 -4.20 -8.18 10.02
CA GLU A 86 -3.38 -9.03 9.15
C GLU A 86 -3.00 -8.28 7.87
N LEU A 87 -3.90 -7.51 7.34
CA LEU A 87 -3.63 -6.74 6.14
C LEU A 87 -2.54 -5.70 6.40
N PHE A 88 -2.56 -5.09 7.59
CA PHE A 88 -1.54 -4.13 7.96
C PHE A 88 -0.17 -4.81 8.03
N LYS A 89 -0.14 -6.04 8.59
CA LYS A 89 1.10 -6.80 8.64
C LYS A 89 1.59 -7.11 7.24
N GLN A 90 0.69 -7.46 6.34
CA GLN A 90 1.08 -7.76 4.96
C GLN A 90 1.67 -6.54 4.27
N MET A 91 1.09 -5.36 4.51
CA MET A 91 1.64 -4.14 3.96
C MET A 91 3.07 -3.93 4.43
N ASN A 92 3.32 -4.15 5.73
CA ASN A 92 4.65 -4.00 6.28
C ASN A 92 5.62 -5.03 5.69
N GLN A 93 5.14 -6.24 5.45
CA GLN A 93 5.97 -7.27 4.84
C GLN A 93 6.37 -6.87 3.43
N LEU A 94 5.43 -6.33 2.66
CA LEU A 94 5.74 -5.87 1.30
C LEU A 94 6.70 -4.69 1.34
N SER A 95 6.53 -3.78 2.28
CA SER A 95 7.45 -2.65 2.42
C SER A 95 8.86 -3.15 2.73
N ASN A 96 8.96 -4.16 3.57
CA ASN A 96 10.27 -4.70 3.94
C ASN A 96 10.96 -5.36 2.76
N VAL A 97 10.20 -5.96 1.85
CA VAL A 97 10.78 -6.54 0.65
C VAL A 97 11.45 -5.47 -0.18
N LEU A 98 10.86 -4.29 -0.22
CA LEU A 98 11.38 -3.20 -1.06
C LEU A 98 12.51 -2.43 -0.40
N TYR A 99 12.59 -2.48 0.91
CA TYR A 99 13.55 -1.70 1.64
C TYR A 99 14.97 -2.12 1.27
N GLY A 100 15.78 -1.16 0.85
CA GLY A 100 17.15 -1.45 0.49
C GLY A 100 17.34 -2.02 -0.91
N MET A 101 16.24 -2.14 -1.67
CA MET A 101 16.31 -2.72 -3.01
C MET A 101 16.21 -1.69 -4.11
N GLU A 102 16.39 -0.42 -3.77
CA GLU A 102 16.22 0.65 -4.72
C GLU A 102 17.12 0.53 -5.94
N ASP A 103 18.33 0.03 -5.75
CA ASP A 103 19.26 -0.09 -6.86
C ASP A 103 18.89 -1.23 -7.80
N GLN A 104 17.94 -2.06 -7.43
CA GLN A 104 17.47 -3.13 -8.30
C GLN A 104 16.17 -2.77 -9.01
N MET A 105 15.67 -1.58 -8.77
CA MET A 105 14.41 -1.15 -9.37
C MET A 105 14.69 -0.39 -10.66
N ASP A 106 13.80 -0.58 -11.65
CA ASP A 106 13.89 0.26 -12.83
C ASP A 106 13.35 1.65 -12.47
N ALA A 107 13.49 2.60 -13.39
CA ALA A 107 13.15 4.00 -13.11
C ALA A 107 11.69 4.16 -12.72
N ALA A 108 10.79 3.46 -13.40
CA ALA A 108 9.37 3.60 -13.11
C ALA A 108 9.03 3.03 -11.75
N THR A 109 9.62 1.89 -11.40
CA THR A 109 9.38 1.27 -10.11
C THR A 109 9.95 2.12 -8.99
N LEU A 110 11.15 2.68 -9.21
CA LEU A 110 11.77 3.51 -8.19
C LEU A 110 10.91 4.75 -7.92
N GLU A 111 10.37 5.34 -8.96
CA GLU A 111 9.54 6.51 -8.78
C GLU A 111 8.27 6.14 -8.01
N ALA A 112 7.66 5.01 -8.35
CA ALA A 112 6.47 4.55 -7.66
C ALA A 112 6.77 4.25 -6.19
N TYR A 113 7.93 3.66 -5.93
CA TYR A 113 8.33 3.35 -4.55
C TYR A 113 8.53 4.63 -3.74
N LYS A 114 9.14 5.66 -4.34
CA LYS A 114 9.33 6.92 -3.64
C LYS A 114 7.99 7.57 -3.31
N LYS A 115 7.05 7.48 -4.24
CA LYS A 115 5.72 8.01 -3.98
C LYS A 115 5.02 7.25 -2.88
N TYR A 116 5.23 5.94 -2.84
CA TYR A 116 4.66 5.12 -1.78
C TYR A 116 5.24 5.54 -0.42
N GLN A 117 6.55 5.79 -0.37
CA GLN A 117 7.17 6.23 0.87
C GLN A 117 6.62 7.58 1.34
N GLU A 118 6.41 8.50 0.40
CA GLU A 118 5.82 9.78 0.74
C GLU A 118 4.38 9.61 1.23
N HIS A 119 3.66 8.69 0.63
CA HIS A 119 2.29 8.40 1.01
C HIS A 119 2.26 7.81 2.42
N GLN A 120 3.20 6.91 2.74
CA GLN A 120 3.29 6.36 4.09
C GLN A 120 3.55 7.45 5.12
N GLU A 121 4.45 8.35 4.80
CA GLU A 121 4.75 9.44 5.70
C GLU A 121 3.53 10.31 5.93
N LYS A 122 2.79 10.57 4.87
CA LYS A 122 1.61 11.41 4.97
C LYS A 122 0.54 10.74 5.82
N VAL A 123 0.34 9.45 5.64
CA VAL A 123 -0.74 8.72 6.32
C VAL A 123 -0.37 8.36 7.75
N PHE A 124 0.82 7.82 7.95
CA PHE A 124 1.23 7.33 9.27
C PHE A 124 2.18 8.28 9.99
N GLY A 125 2.77 9.22 9.30
CA GLY A 125 3.62 10.20 9.94
C GLY A 125 5.05 9.73 10.16
N TYR A 126 5.51 8.72 9.41
CA TYR A 126 6.90 8.28 9.55
C TYR A 126 7.57 7.88 8.23
#